data_06bb99224506926137aa3ecee72ac4b9
#
_entry.id   06bb99224506926137aa3ecee72ac4b9
#
_cell.length_a   1.000
_cell.length_b   1.000
_cell.length_c   1.000
_cell.angle_alpha   90.00
_cell.angle_beta   90.00
_cell.angle_gamma   90.00
#
_symmetry.space_group_name_H-M   'P 1'
#
loop_
_entity.id
_entity.type
_entity.pdbx_description
1 polymer ?
#
loop_
_entity_poly.entity_id
_entity_poly.type
_entity_poly.pdbx_seq_one_letter_code
_entity_poly.pdbx_strand_id
1 'polypeptide(L)'
;MDAIGICNQVLSGLQIKATCVNAEQHRHLAFYDLRLDSGCRVRRIELFSREIALGVRSKTSPIITSIPEKGIVRIRVANETSDILKFDDLYQADEKPVGIFPCLLGETDTGAKLWVDLAMHPHTLIAGGTGSGKSTALHIIIANAIRNDDVLLYLVDPKNGVEFGLYNKMANYIATSYEETIYMLKELCAEMDRRYFVLHELGMSSIEQNPNVFPKIAIIVDEVADLMIFDSSKQPNKGCFERLLVTLAQKSRAAGIYIVLATQRPSVDVLKGTIKANFAARIACRVSSAIDSKVILDRSGAESLLGRGDAILDSSTHECVRFQVAYISPEDNCRESMC
;
A
#
# COMPACT_ATOMS: atom_id res chain seq x y z
N MET A 1 10.21 -32.67 -15.39
CA MET A 1 9.12 -32.10 -16.24
C MET A 1 9.16 -30.62 -16.00
N ASP A 2 9.11 -29.80 -17.02
CA ASP A 2 9.08 -28.35 -16.85
C ASP A 2 7.70 -27.86 -16.32
N ALA A 3 7.62 -26.62 -15.87
CA ALA A 3 6.40 -26.07 -15.27
C ALA A 3 5.21 -26.08 -16.24
N ILE A 4 5.46 -25.89 -17.54
CA ILE A 4 4.43 -25.95 -18.60
C ILE A 4 3.91 -27.39 -18.72
N GLY A 5 4.80 -28.38 -18.73
CA GLY A 5 4.44 -29.79 -18.83
C GLY A 5 3.59 -30.26 -17.63
N ILE A 6 3.96 -29.83 -16.41
CA ILE A 6 3.17 -30.13 -15.20
C ILE A 6 1.77 -29.52 -15.31
N CYS A 7 1.68 -28.25 -15.68
CA CYS A 7 0.38 -27.58 -15.84
C CYS A 7 -0.49 -28.27 -16.88
N ASN A 8 0.05 -28.60 -18.06
CA ASN A 8 -0.67 -29.29 -19.12
C ASN A 8 -1.15 -30.70 -18.72
N GLN A 9 -0.34 -31.42 -17.93
CA GLN A 9 -0.75 -32.73 -17.38
C GLN A 9 -1.94 -32.57 -16.42
N VAL A 10 -1.94 -31.55 -15.55
CA VAL A 10 -3.06 -31.25 -14.64
C VAL A 10 -4.32 -30.91 -15.42
N LEU A 11 -4.22 -30.00 -16.42
CA LEU A 11 -5.36 -29.62 -17.26
C LEU A 11 -5.96 -30.81 -17.99
N SER A 12 -5.12 -31.69 -18.55
CA SER A 12 -5.55 -32.92 -19.22
C SER A 12 -6.27 -33.87 -18.26
N GLY A 13 -5.72 -34.09 -17.05
CA GLY A 13 -6.33 -34.90 -16.01
C GLY A 13 -7.71 -34.40 -15.57
N LEU A 14 -7.89 -33.08 -15.54
CA LEU A 14 -9.17 -32.46 -15.23
C LEU A 14 -10.09 -32.28 -16.44
N GLN A 15 -9.72 -32.81 -17.60
CA GLN A 15 -10.45 -32.67 -18.86
C GLN A 15 -10.78 -31.20 -19.20
N ILE A 16 -9.88 -30.27 -18.87
CA ILE A 16 -9.99 -28.87 -19.22
C ILE A 16 -9.38 -28.66 -20.60
N LYS A 17 -10.19 -28.22 -21.56
CA LYS A 17 -9.75 -27.92 -22.94
C LYS A 17 -9.01 -26.58 -22.97
N ALA A 18 -7.79 -26.59 -22.49
CA ALA A 18 -6.89 -25.44 -22.49
C ALA A 18 -5.45 -25.94 -22.51
N THR A 19 -4.56 -25.11 -23.06
CA THR A 19 -3.12 -25.39 -23.15
C THR A 19 -2.35 -24.31 -22.42
N CYS A 20 -1.45 -24.70 -21.51
CA CYS A 20 -0.48 -23.80 -20.91
C CYS A 20 0.56 -23.43 -21.97
N VAL A 21 0.59 -22.17 -22.36
CA VAL A 21 1.47 -21.65 -23.40
C VAL A 21 2.70 -20.94 -22.86
N ASN A 22 2.62 -20.50 -21.59
CA ASN A 22 3.74 -19.87 -20.89
C ASN A 22 3.68 -20.20 -19.40
N ALA A 23 4.84 -20.35 -18.77
CA ALA A 23 4.98 -20.47 -17.33
C ALA A 23 6.22 -19.68 -16.89
N GLU A 24 5.99 -18.73 -16.00
CA GLU A 24 7.04 -17.87 -15.44
C GLU A 24 7.06 -18.05 -13.93
N GLN A 25 8.24 -18.15 -13.37
CA GLN A 25 8.43 -18.25 -11.94
C GLN A 25 9.16 -17.00 -11.44
N HIS A 26 8.45 -16.22 -10.64
CA HIS A 26 8.98 -15.06 -9.94
C HIS A 26 9.22 -15.40 -8.46
N ARG A 27 9.81 -14.50 -7.72
CA ARG A 27 10.21 -14.74 -6.31
C ARG A 27 9.04 -15.25 -5.43
N HIS A 28 7.87 -14.64 -5.53
CA HIS A 28 6.71 -14.94 -4.67
C HIS A 28 5.58 -15.67 -5.36
N LEU A 29 5.51 -15.58 -6.68
CA LEU A 29 4.42 -16.09 -7.50
C LEU A 29 4.95 -16.83 -8.70
N ALA A 30 4.20 -17.86 -9.13
CA ALA A 30 4.36 -18.46 -10.44
C ALA A 30 3.12 -18.14 -11.28
N PHE A 31 3.33 -17.87 -12.57
CA PHE A 31 2.30 -17.61 -13.55
C PHE A 31 2.20 -18.75 -14.53
N TYR A 32 0.96 -19.11 -14.87
CA TYR A 32 0.66 -20.03 -15.94
C TYR A 32 -0.32 -19.35 -16.89
N ASP A 33 0.09 -19.09 -18.11
CA ASP A 33 -0.75 -18.48 -19.13
C ASP A 33 -1.39 -19.58 -19.96
N LEU A 34 -2.72 -19.65 -19.88
CA LEU A 34 -3.53 -20.66 -20.56
C LEU A 34 -4.20 -20.06 -21.79
N ARG A 35 -4.04 -20.71 -22.93
CA ARG A 35 -4.88 -20.49 -24.11
C ARG A 35 -6.03 -21.47 -24.08
N LEU A 36 -7.26 -20.94 -24.18
CA LEU A 36 -8.47 -21.77 -24.18
C LEU A 36 -8.71 -22.33 -25.60
N ASP A 37 -9.01 -23.60 -25.66
CA ASP A 37 -9.49 -24.24 -26.89
C ASP A 37 -10.95 -23.85 -27.17
N SER A 38 -11.38 -24.02 -28.41
CA SER A 38 -12.75 -23.73 -28.84
C SER A 38 -13.79 -24.41 -27.94
N GLY A 39 -14.72 -23.62 -27.40
CA GLY A 39 -15.79 -24.09 -26.51
C GLY A 39 -15.42 -24.22 -25.03
N CYS A 40 -14.16 -23.98 -24.64
CA CYS A 40 -13.79 -23.89 -23.22
C CYS A 40 -14.20 -22.53 -22.64
N ARG A 41 -14.78 -22.56 -21.45
CA ARG A 41 -15.18 -21.33 -20.73
C ARG A 41 -14.23 -21.05 -19.55
N VAL A 42 -13.88 -19.79 -19.30
CA VAL A 42 -13.06 -19.36 -18.15
C VAL A 42 -13.61 -19.91 -16.83
N ARG A 43 -14.94 -19.89 -16.67
CA ARG A 43 -15.61 -20.44 -15.48
C ARG A 43 -15.24 -21.88 -15.16
N ARG A 44 -14.85 -22.69 -16.17
CA ARG A 44 -14.41 -24.07 -15.93
C ARG A 44 -13.04 -24.10 -15.23
N ILE A 45 -12.14 -23.17 -15.56
CA ILE A 45 -10.86 -23.03 -14.85
C ILE A 45 -11.10 -22.55 -13.41
N GLU A 46 -12.03 -21.62 -13.22
CA GLU A 46 -12.39 -21.11 -11.87
C GLU A 46 -12.96 -22.23 -10.98
N LEU A 47 -13.83 -23.09 -11.53
CA LEU A 47 -14.41 -24.22 -10.80
C LEU A 47 -13.36 -25.23 -10.33
N PHE A 48 -12.33 -25.50 -11.13
CA PHE A 48 -11.26 -26.45 -10.83
C PHE A 48 -10.00 -25.76 -10.27
N SER A 49 -10.12 -24.55 -9.77
CA SER A 49 -8.99 -23.76 -9.30
C SER A 49 -8.21 -24.44 -8.18
N ARG A 50 -8.91 -25.14 -7.27
CA ARG A 50 -8.27 -25.87 -6.16
C ARG A 50 -7.49 -27.07 -6.64
N GLU A 51 -8.05 -27.83 -7.57
CA GLU A 51 -7.41 -29.00 -8.17
C GLU A 51 -6.18 -28.60 -9.00
N ILE A 52 -6.28 -27.48 -9.71
CA ILE A 52 -5.14 -26.90 -10.43
C ILE A 52 -4.05 -26.50 -9.43
N ALA A 53 -4.40 -25.81 -8.32
CA ALA A 53 -3.45 -25.46 -7.29
C ALA A 53 -2.73 -26.67 -6.71
N LEU A 54 -3.46 -27.73 -6.38
CA LEU A 54 -2.89 -28.98 -5.90
C LEU A 54 -1.95 -29.62 -6.94
N GLY A 55 -2.35 -29.62 -8.20
CA GLY A 55 -1.55 -30.20 -9.28
C GLY A 55 -0.23 -29.46 -9.53
N VAL A 56 -0.23 -28.12 -9.40
CA VAL A 56 0.98 -27.28 -9.52
C VAL A 56 1.69 -27.06 -8.17
N ARG A 57 1.27 -27.78 -7.10
CA ARG A 57 1.82 -27.72 -5.74
C ARG A 57 1.80 -26.33 -5.09
N SER A 58 0.76 -25.56 -5.36
CA SER A 58 0.58 -24.25 -4.70
C SER A 58 0.03 -24.42 -3.27
N LYS A 59 0.50 -23.61 -2.33
CA LYS A 59 -0.01 -23.56 -0.95
C LYS A 59 -1.33 -22.81 -0.81
N THR A 60 -1.74 -22.08 -1.82
CA THR A 60 -2.93 -21.20 -1.79
C THR A 60 -3.82 -21.46 -2.99
N SER A 61 -5.08 -21.03 -2.88
CA SER A 61 -5.97 -21.00 -4.03
C SER A 61 -5.41 -20.06 -5.10
N PRO A 62 -5.41 -20.49 -6.38
CA PRO A 62 -4.87 -19.65 -7.45
C PRO A 62 -5.79 -18.46 -7.72
N ILE A 63 -5.20 -17.37 -8.20
CA ILE A 63 -5.94 -16.23 -8.72
C ILE A 63 -6.01 -16.37 -10.23
N ILE A 64 -7.22 -16.30 -10.76
CA ILE A 64 -7.49 -16.47 -12.18
C ILE A 64 -7.89 -15.11 -12.75
N THR A 65 -7.17 -14.67 -13.78
CA THR A 65 -7.41 -13.39 -14.45
C THR A 65 -7.47 -13.59 -15.95
N SER A 66 -8.52 -13.11 -16.58
CA SER A 66 -8.58 -13.07 -18.06
C SER A 66 -7.79 -11.87 -18.58
N ILE A 67 -6.98 -12.08 -19.61
CA ILE A 67 -6.24 -11.04 -20.34
C ILE A 67 -6.70 -11.07 -21.79
N PRO A 68 -7.81 -10.37 -22.12
CA PRO A 68 -8.44 -10.44 -23.44
C PRO A 68 -7.52 -10.00 -24.59
N GLU A 69 -6.70 -8.97 -24.36
CA GLU A 69 -5.78 -8.43 -25.37
C GLU A 69 -4.76 -9.47 -25.85
N LYS A 70 -4.38 -10.42 -24.98
CA LYS A 70 -3.47 -11.52 -25.28
C LYS A 70 -4.19 -12.82 -25.64
N GLY A 71 -5.52 -12.87 -25.46
CA GLY A 71 -6.32 -14.07 -25.68
C GLY A 71 -5.99 -15.22 -24.72
N ILE A 72 -5.59 -14.90 -23.48
CA ILE A 72 -5.16 -15.88 -22.47
C ILE A 72 -5.92 -15.71 -21.17
N VAL A 73 -5.90 -16.77 -20.38
CA VAL A 73 -6.28 -16.78 -18.96
C VAL A 73 -5.01 -17.02 -18.15
N ARG A 74 -4.64 -16.08 -17.30
CA ARG A 74 -3.50 -16.20 -16.40
C ARG A 74 -3.91 -16.77 -15.06
N ILE A 75 -3.26 -17.85 -14.66
CA ILE A 75 -3.35 -18.43 -13.32
C ILE A 75 -2.13 -17.99 -12.54
N ARG A 76 -2.35 -17.34 -11.40
CA ARG A 76 -1.30 -16.96 -10.46
C ARG A 76 -1.36 -17.88 -9.25
N VAL A 77 -0.23 -18.45 -8.88
CA VAL A 77 -0.10 -19.33 -7.71
C VAL A 77 1.06 -18.85 -6.83
N ALA A 78 0.93 -19.01 -5.51
CA ALA A 78 2.02 -18.73 -4.59
C ALA A 78 3.10 -19.80 -4.70
N ASN A 79 4.36 -19.38 -4.68
CA ASN A 79 5.50 -20.28 -4.62
C ASN A 79 5.57 -21.03 -3.28
N GLU A 80 6.16 -22.23 -3.26
CA GLU A 80 6.37 -23.01 -2.03
C GLU A 80 7.33 -22.31 -1.07
N THR A 81 8.36 -21.69 -1.58
CA THR A 81 9.35 -20.91 -0.86
C THR A 81 9.36 -19.49 -1.43
N SER A 82 9.06 -18.51 -0.60
CA SER A 82 9.32 -17.13 -0.94
C SER A 82 10.40 -16.59 -0.02
N ASP A 83 11.54 -16.24 -0.57
CA ASP A 83 12.55 -15.49 0.18
C ASP A 83 11.96 -14.13 0.59
N ILE A 84 12.32 -13.66 1.77
CA ILE A 84 11.91 -12.34 2.23
C ILE A 84 12.52 -11.30 1.29
N LEU A 85 11.65 -10.47 0.72
CA LEU A 85 12.04 -9.35 -0.14
C LEU A 85 12.56 -8.23 0.76
N LYS A 86 13.86 -8.18 1.02
CA LYS A 86 14.44 -7.16 1.87
C LYS A 86 14.48 -5.81 1.14
N PHE A 87 14.16 -4.75 1.87
CA PHE A 87 14.17 -3.39 1.35
C PHE A 87 15.57 -2.96 0.88
N ASP A 88 16.60 -3.28 1.66
CA ASP A 88 17.97 -2.88 1.37
C ASP A 88 18.55 -3.60 0.14
N ASP A 89 18.05 -4.82 -0.16
CA ASP A 89 18.42 -5.52 -1.41
C ASP A 89 17.81 -4.86 -2.65
N LEU A 90 16.68 -4.13 -2.49
CA LEU A 90 16.00 -3.45 -3.57
C LEU A 90 16.38 -1.98 -3.71
N TYR A 91 16.60 -1.31 -2.58
CA TYR A 91 16.83 0.13 -2.55
C TYR A 91 18.24 0.46 -3.05
N GLN A 92 18.31 1.22 -4.14
CA GLN A 92 19.54 1.77 -4.68
C GLN A 92 19.29 3.26 -4.91
N ALA A 93 20.10 4.09 -4.28
CA ALA A 93 19.88 5.54 -4.26
C ALA A 93 19.99 6.17 -5.67
N ASP A 94 20.84 5.61 -6.53
CA ASP A 94 21.04 6.02 -7.94
C ASP A 94 19.89 5.60 -8.85
N GLU A 95 19.08 4.62 -8.47
CA GLU A 95 17.87 4.21 -9.21
C GLU A 95 16.60 4.95 -8.75
N LYS A 96 16.71 5.82 -7.73
CA LYS A 96 15.59 6.62 -7.24
C LYS A 96 15.06 7.52 -8.36
N PRO A 97 13.78 7.39 -8.75
CA PRO A 97 13.22 8.22 -9.81
C PRO A 97 13.18 9.70 -9.40
N VAL A 98 13.25 10.56 -10.39
CA VAL A 98 13.06 12.00 -10.18
C VAL A 98 11.64 12.23 -9.69
N GLY A 99 11.50 12.89 -8.54
CA GLY A 99 10.22 13.17 -7.91
C GLY A 99 10.41 14.02 -6.66
N ILE A 100 9.29 14.44 -6.08
CA ILE A 100 9.29 15.26 -4.86
C ILE A 100 9.46 14.38 -3.62
N PHE A 101 8.74 13.26 -3.57
CA PHE A 101 8.83 12.28 -2.49
C PHE A 101 8.66 10.85 -3.02
N PRO A 102 9.60 10.36 -3.85
CA PRO A 102 9.54 9.00 -4.36
C PRO A 102 9.83 7.97 -3.25
N CYS A 103 8.95 6.99 -3.14
CA CYS A 103 9.02 5.88 -2.19
C CYS A 103 9.09 4.55 -2.94
N LEU A 104 10.10 3.72 -2.65
CA LEU A 104 10.14 2.33 -3.07
C LEU A 104 9.25 1.50 -2.15
N LEU A 105 8.19 0.92 -2.68
CA LEU A 105 7.25 0.10 -1.88
C LEU A 105 7.61 -1.39 -1.89
N GLY A 106 8.21 -1.88 -2.97
CA GLY A 106 8.52 -3.29 -3.13
C GLY A 106 8.68 -3.70 -4.58
N GLU A 107 8.22 -4.90 -4.92
CA GLU A 107 8.36 -5.49 -6.25
C GLU A 107 6.99 -5.92 -6.78
N THR A 108 6.71 -5.58 -8.03
CA THR A 108 5.48 -6.01 -8.70
C THR A 108 5.48 -7.52 -8.95
N ASP A 109 4.34 -8.06 -9.35
CA ASP A 109 4.21 -9.46 -9.72
C ASP A 109 5.06 -9.85 -10.94
N THR A 110 5.55 -8.87 -11.72
CA THR A 110 6.47 -9.10 -12.85
C THR A 110 7.95 -8.95 -12.51
N GLY A 111 8.29 -8.69 -11.24
CA GLY A 111 9.68 -8.51 -10.79
C GLY A 111 10.20 -7.09 -10.94
N ALA A 112 9.37 -6.13 -11.33
CA ALA A 112 9.80 -4.73 -11.44
C ALA A 112 9.72 -4.03 -10.07
N LYS A 113 10.70 -3.18 -9.76
CA LYS A 113 10.65 -2.31 -8.56
C LYS A 113 9.45 -1.36 -8.65
N LEU A 114 8.64 -1.30 -7.59
CA LEU A 114 7.49 -0.41 -7.53
C LEU A 114 7.86 0.86 -6.78
N TRP A 115 8.10 1.92 -7.52
CA TRP A 115 8.28 3.27 -7.00
C TRP A 115 6.97 4.05 -7.09
N VAL A 116 6.65 4.78 -6.04
CA VAL A 116 5.46 5.66 -5.97
C VAL A 116 5.89 7.01 -5.43
N ASP A 117 5.64 8.09 -6.14
CA ASP A 117 5.85 9.43 -5.61
C ASP A 117 4.64 9.85 -4.76
N LEU A 118 4.84 9.96 -3.45
CA LEU A 118 3.77 10.38 -2.52
C LEU A 118 3.31 11.83 -2.77
N ALA A 119 4.09 12.67 -3.43
CA ALA A 119 3.64 14.00 -3.81
C ALA A 119 2.62 13.97 -4.96
N MET A 120 2.73 13.00 -5.86
CA MET A 120 1.72 12.75 -6.90
C MET A 120 0.44 12.14 -6.32
N HIS A 121 0.58 11.45 -5.19
CA HIS A 121 -0.50 10.83 -4.43
C HIS A 121 -0.48 11.33 -2.98
N PRO A 122 -0.81 12.61 -2.75
CA PRO A 122 -0.49 13.32 -1.50
C PRO A 122 -1.13 12.69 -0.27
N HIS A 123 -2.19 11.93 -0.45
CA HIS A 123 -2.84 11.25 0.65
C HIS A 123 -3.12 9.81 0.24
N THR A 124 -2.45 8.90 0.95
CA THR A 124 -2.48 7.46 0.69
C THR A 124 -3.18 6.74 1.84
N LEU A 125 -4.14 5.89 1.50
CA LEU A 125 -4.82 5.00 2.44
C LEU A 125 -4.18 3.62 2.38
N ILE A 126 -3.81 3.05 3.53
CA ILE A 126 -3.33 1.67 3.65
C ILE A 126 -4.29 0.89 4.54
N ALA A 127 -4.88 -0.18 4.03
CA ALA A 127 -5.80 -0.97 4.83
C ALA A 127 -5.58 -2.48 4.66
N GLY A 128 -5.83 -3.23 5.74
CA GLY A 128 -5.69 -4.69 5.72
C GLY A 128 -5.82 -5.30 7.10
N GLY A 129 -6.17 -6.58 7.17
CA GLY A 129 -6.32 -7.31 8.42
C GLY A 129 -5.01 -7.54 9.17
N THR A 130 -5.09 -8.07 10.38
CA THR A 130 -3.92 -8.45 11.17
C THR A 130 -3.07 -9.49 10.42
N GLY A 131 -1.75 -9.31 10.40
CA GLY A 131 -0.81 -10.20 9.70
C GLY A 131 -0.85 -10.07 8.16
N SER A 132 -1.55 -9.07 7.62
CA SER A 132 -1.62 -8.83 6.18
C SER A 132 -0.36 -8.20 5.58
N GLY A 133 0.45 -7.51 6.41
CA GLY A 133 1.62 -6.74 6.00
C GLY A 133 1.41 -5.22 6.02
N LYS A 134 0.29 -4.73 6.62
CA LYS A 134 0.00 -3.30 6.77
C LYS A 134 1.13 -2.55 7.50
N SER A 135 1.55 -3.04 8.67
CA SER A 135 2.66 -2.43 9.43
C SER A 135 3.97 -2.44 8.63
N THR A 136 4.25 -3.52 7.92
CA THR A 136 5.42 -3.59 7.03
C THR A 136 5.36 -2.48 5.97
N ALA A 137 4.20 -2.25 5.36
CA ALA A 137 4.04 -1.16 4.38
C ALA A 137 4.28 0.21 5.00
N LEU A 138 3.83 0.44 6.24
CA LEU A 138 4.11 1.67 6.98
C LEU A 138 5.61 1.84 7.26
N HIS A 139 6.28 0.79 7.75
CA HIS A 139 7.73 0.82 7.99
C HIS A 139 8.54 1.09 6.72
N ILE A 140 8.10 0.59 5.57
CA ILE A 140 8.74 0.88 4.28
C ILE A 140 8.58 2.36 3.90
N ILE A 141 7.42 2.96 4.11
CA ILE A 141 7.24 4.40 3.86
C ILE A 141 8.09 5.24 4.82
N ILE A 142 8.15 4.84 6.11
CA ILE A 142 9.03 5.47 7.09
C ILE A 142 10.50 5.34 6.67
N ALA A 143 10.92 4.16 6.18
CA ALA A 143 12.27 3.93 5.69
C ALA A 143 12.65 4.88 4.53
N ASN A 144 11.74 5.09 3.59
CA ASN A 144 11.95 6.05 2.50
C ASN A 144 11.99 7.50 3.02
N ALA A 145 11.18 7.85 4.03
CA ALA A 145 11.19 9.18 4.64
C ALA A 145 12.50 9.45 5.38
N ILE A 146 12.99 8.49 6.16
CA ILE A 146 14.26 8.61 6.91
C ILE A 146 15.47 8.75 5.97
N ARG A 147 15.46 8.07 4.81
CA ARG A 147 16.52 8.17 3.78
C ARG A 147 16.41 9.41 2.90
N ASN A 148 15.55 10.34 3.26
CA ASN A 148 15.35 11.60 2.55
C ASN A 148 15.46 12.75 3.54
N ASP A 149 16.66 13.37 3.62
CA ASP A 149 16.97 14.47 4.55
C ASP A 149 16.01 15.67 4.47
N ASP A 150 15.24 15.74 3.39
CA ASP A 150 14.32 16.84 3.10
C ASP A 150 12.87 16.48 3.49
N VAL A 151 12.68 15.44 4.32
CA VAL A 151 11.37 14.99 4.82
C VAL A 151 11.33 15.08 6.35
N LEU A 152 10.39 15.86 6.86
CA LEU A 152 10.02 15.89 8.27
C LEU A 152 8.97 14.82 8.56
N LEU A 153 9.25 13.93 9.50
CA LEU A 153 8.44 12.78 9.81
C LEU A 153 7.59 13.00 11.07
N TYR A 154 6.28 12.93 10.92
CA TYR A 154 5.29 13.02 11.99
C TYR A 154 4.52 11.71 12.08
N LEU A 155 4.58 11.05 13.23
CA LEU A 155 3.99 9.74 13.45
C LEU A 155 2.83 9.82 14.44
N VAL A 156 1.79 9.04 14.20
CA VAL A 156 0.64 8.90 15.11
C VAL A 156 0.43 7.43 15.42
N ASP A 157 0.65 7.07 16.67
CA ASP A 157 0.49 5.72 17.20
C ASP A 157 -0.40 5.73 18.44
N PRO A 158 -1.75 5.66 18.26
CA PRO A 158 -2.70 5.75 19.37
C PRO A 158 -2.62 4.58 20.35
N LYS A 159 -1.77 3.59 20.09
CA LYS A 159 -1.52 2.44 20.98
C LYS A 159 -0.32 2.66 21.90
N ASN A 160 -0.14 3.88 22.39
CA ASN A 160 0.94 4.27 23.31
C ASN A 160 2.36 4.07 22.71
N GLY A 161 2.53 4.23 21.41
CA GLY A 161 3.84 4.17 20.75
C GLY A 161 4.40 2.77 20.57
N VAL A 162 3.57 1.74 20.61
CA VAL A 162 4.01 0.33 20.46
C VAL A 162 4.58 0.07 19.07
N GLU A 163 3.96 0.65 18.03
CA GLU A 163 4.37 0.43 16.64
C GLU A 163 5.53 1.37 16.24
N PHE A 164 5.45 2.65 16.62
CA PHE A 164 6.38 3.67 16.13
C PHE A 164 7.40 4.16 17.17
N GLY A 165 7.37 3.66 18.41
CA GLY A 165 8.23 4.14 19.47
C GLY A 165 9.74 4.03 19.20
N LEU A 166 10.16 3.07 18.36
CA LEU A 166 11.55 2.92 17.97
C LEU A 166 12.07 4.11 17.11
N TYR A 167 11.18 4.84 16.47
CA TYR A 167 11.54 5.99 15.62
C TYR A 167 11.69 7.32 16.37
N ASN A 168 11.66 7.34 17.71
CA ASN A 168 11.73 8.57 18.53
C ASN A 168 12.91 9.49 18.22
N LYS A 169 14.04 8.93 17.74
CA LYS A 169 15.23 9.74 17.40
C LYS A 169 15.20 10.30 15.97
N MET A 170 14.31 9.81 15.12
CA MET A 170 14.25 10.10 13.69
C MET A 170 13.01 10.90 13.32
N ALA A 171 11.91 10.67 14.05
CA ALA A 171 10.68 11.42 13.88
C ALA A 171 10.79 12.81 14.50
N ASN A 172 10.24 13.81 13.83
CA ASN A 172 10.12 15.16 14.35
C ASN A 172 9.08 15.22 15.48
N TYR A 173 8.07 14.36 15.43
CA TYR A 173 7.08 14.24 16.49
C TYR A 173 6.40 12.85 16.43
N ILE A 174 6.14 12.25 17.59
CA ILE A 174 5.32 11.06 17.72
C ILE A 174 4.18 11.35 18.68
N ALA A 175 2.93 11.35 18.16
CA ALA A 175 1.73 11.45 18.96
C ALA A 175 1.27 10.05 19.39
N THR A 176 1.21 9.81 20.69
CA THR A 176 0.86 8.50 21.28
C THR A 176 -0.54 8.47 21.88
N SER A 177 -1.20 9.62 21.94
CA SER A 177 -2.57 9.78 22.46
C SER A 177 -3.44 10.58 21.49
N TYR A 178 -4.76 10.55 21.72
CA TYR A 178 -5.71 11.38 20.98
C TYR A 178 -5.41 12.88 21.16
N GLU A 179 -5.15 13.31 22.38
CA GLU A 179 -4.88 14.70 22.73
C GLU A 179 -3.61 15.23 22.04
N GLU A 180 -2.54 14.44 22.04
CA GLU A 180 -1.29 14.76 21.32
C GLU A 180 -1.50 14.79 19.81
N THR A 181 -2.33 13.87 19.27
CA THR A 181 -2.69 13.87 17.85
C THR A 181 -3.42 15.14 17.47
N ILE A 182 -4.41 15.57 18.27
CA ILE A 182 -5.15 16.83 18.02
C ILE A 182 -4.21 18.05 18.09
N TYR A 183 -3.30 18.08 19.07
CA TYR A 183 -2.31 19.14 19.18
C TYR A 183 -1.42 19.19 17.92
N MET A 184 -0.82 18.08 17.55
CA MET A 184 0.03 17.94 16.36
C MET A 184 -0.69 18.37 15.07
N LEU A 185 -1.92 17.91 14.84
CA LEU A 185 -2.68 18.29 13.65
C LEU A 185 -3.03 19.77 13.60
N LYS A 186 -3.27 20.42 14.74
CA LYS A 186 -3.46 21.88 14.82
C LYS A 186 -2.21 22.64 14.43
N GLU A 187 -1.04 22.25 14.97
CA GLU A 187 0.25 22.84 14.60
C GLU A 187 0.54 22.68 13.10
N LEU A 188 0.23 21.49 12.53
CA LEU A 188 0.42 21.26 11.10
C LEU A 188 -0.57 22.04 10.22
N CYS A 189 -1.78 22.31 10.70
CA CYS A 189 -2.69 23.23 10.01
C CYS A 189 -2.11 24.67 10.01
N ALA A 190 -1.58 25.13 11.14
CA ALA A 190 -0.94 26.45 11.23
C ALA A 190 0.32 26.54 10.34
N GLU A 191 1.13 25.49 10.31
CA GLU A 191 2.30 25.40 9.42
C GLU A 191 1.87 25.40 7.93
N MET A 192 0.81 24.71 7.58
CA MET A 192 0.23 24.76 6.23
C MET A 192 -0.14 26.20 5.85
N ASP A 193 -0.85 26.91 6.72
CA ASP A 193 -1.27 28.30 6.46
C ASP A 193 -0.04 29.24 6.35
N ARG A 194 0.99 29.05 7.20
CA ARG A 194 2.26 29.76 7.11
C ARG A 194 2.95 29.52 5.75
N ARG A 195 2.99 28.28 5.29
CA ARG A 195 3.58 27.92 3.98
C ARG A 195 2.83 28.57 2.83
N TYR A 196 1.51 28.61 2.88
CA TYR A 196 0.71 29.31 1.88
C TYR A 196 1.02 30.80 1.81
N PHE A 197 1.19 31.45 2.96
CA PHE A 197 1.59 32.84 3.01
C PHE A 197 2.94 33.04 2.30
N VAL A 198 3.95 32.24 2.61
CA VAL A 198 5.28 32.34 1.99
C VAL A 198 5.23 32.04 0.48
N LEU A 199 4.48 31.01 0.06
CA LEU A 199 4.31 30.71 -1.36
C LEU A 199 3.69 31.90 -2.11
N HIS A 200 2.69 32.53 -1.52
CA HIS A 200 2.07 33.75 -2.09
C HIS A 200 3.07 34.88 -2.25
N GLU A 201 3.89 35.18 -1.21
CA GLU A 201 4.94 36.21 -1.26
C GLU A 201 6.00 35.90 -2.36
N LEU A 202 6.26 34.62 -2.61
CA LEU A 202 7.18 34.18 -3.67
C LEU A 202 6.53 34.12 -5.07
N GLY A 203 5.23 34.43 -5.19
CA GLY A 203 4.48 34.32 -6.44
C GLY A 203 4.25 32.87 -6.88
N MET A 204 4.28 31.92 -5.94
CA MET A 204 4.12 30.48 -6.19
C MET A 204 2.75 30.00 -5.73
N SER A 205 2.20 29.02 -6.44
CA SER A 205 0.92 28.37 -6.09
C SER A 205 1.11 27.02 -5.40
N SER A 206 2.29 26.42 -5.51
CA SER A 206 2.60 25.10 -4.95
C SER A 206 4.10 24.93 -4.76
N ILE A 207 4.48 24.11 -3.77
CA ILE A 207 5.86 23.63 -3.58
C ILE A 207 6.39 22.88 -4.81
N GLU A 208 5.51 22.33 -5.66
CA GLU A 208 5.90 21.62 -6.89
C GLU A 208 6.68 22.52 -7.86
N GLN A 209 6.49 23.85 -7.81
CA GLN A 209 7.23 24.82 -8.64
C GLN A 209 8.70 24.99 -8.18
N ASN A 210 8.96 24.82 -6.89
CA ASN A 210 10.31 24.76 -6.32
C ASN A 210 10.30 23.88 -5.06
N PRO A 211 10.59 22.57 -5.18
CA PRO A 211 10.53 21.62 -4.08
C PRO A 211 11.51 21.92 -2.91
N ASN A 212 12.45 22.83 -3.10
CA ASN A 212 13.46 23.17 -2.08
C ASN A 212 13.07 24.35 -1.19
N VAL A 213 11.89 24.96 -1.40
CA VAL A 213 11.40 26.08 -0.56
C VAL A 213 11.11 25.64 0.87
N PHE A 214 10.56 24.43 1.02
CA PHE A 214 10.29 23.83 2.33
C PHE A 214 10.67 22.36 2.35
N PRO A 215 11.09 21.81 3.50
CA PRO A 215 11.13 20.37 3.68
C PRO A 215 9.70 19.81 3.57
N LYS A 216 9.59 18.63 2.98
CA LYS A 216 8.31 17.91 2.89
C LYS A 216 7.90 17.45 4.28
N ILE A 217 6.61 17.34 4.54
CA ILE A 217 6.09 16.77 5.77
C ILE A 217 5.33 15.49 5.45
N ALA A 218 5.74 14.39 6.07
CA ALA A 218 5.04 13.12 6.02
C ALA A 218 4.33 12.86 7.35
N ILE A 219 3.01 12.76 7.33
CA ILE A 219 2.19 12.39 8.49
C ILE A 219 1.77 10.93 8.30
N ILE A 220 2.15 10.04 9.21
CA ILE A 220 1.84 8.61 9.13
C ILE A 220 1.03 8.21 10.34
N VAL A 221 -0.18 7.67 10.11
CA VAL A 221 -1.13 7.25 11.16
C VAL A 221 -1.29 5.73 11.10
N ASP A 222 -0.93 5.00 12.17
CA ASP A 222 -1.02 3.53 12.21
C ASP A 222 -2.46 3.01 12.23
N GLU A 223 -3.33 3.62 13.05
CA GLU A 223 -4.70 3.12 13.20
C GLU A 223 -5.72 4.27 13.33
N VAL A 224 -6.30 4.66 12.20
CA VAL A 224 -7.30 5.75 12.19
C VAL A 224 -8.60 5.34 12.89
N ALA A 225 -8.94 4.03 12.91
CA ALA A 225 -10.18 3.58 13.55
C ALA A 225 -10.22 3.92 15.04
N ASP A 226 -9.12 3.78 15.75
CA ASP A 226 -9.05 4.09 17.18
C ASP A 226 -9.27 5.59 17.43
N LEU A 227 -8.67 6.46 16.60
CA LEU A 227 -8.87 7.91 16.66
C LEU A 227 -10.30 8.33 16.32
N MET A 228 -10.93 7.71 15.31
CA MET A 228 -12.32 7.99 14.94
C MET A 228 -13.32 7.57 16.02
N ILE A 229 -13.08 6.44 16.70
CA ILE A 229 -13.89 5.99 17.84
C ILE A 229 -13.79 7.01 18.98
N PHE A 230 -12.58 7.42 19.33
CA PHE A 230 -12.35 8.44 20.34
C PHE A 230 -13.02 9.76 19.98
N ASP A 231 -12.87 10.22 18.74
CA ASP A 231 -13.42 11.47 18.22
C ASP A 231 -14.95 11.48 18.32
N SER A 232 -15.60 10.36 18.09
CA SER A 232 -17.06 10.21 18.20
C SER A 232 -17.59 10.26 19.63
N SER A 233 -16.77 9.90 20.62
CA SER A 233 -17.15 9.80 22.04
C SER A 233 -16.86 11.07 22.85
N LYS A 234 -15.94 11.93 22.42
CA LYS A 234 -15.50 13.13 23.14
C LYS A 234 -16.46 14.30 22.98
N GLN A 235 -17.00 14.79 24.10
CA GLN A 235 -17.72 16.05 24.19
C GLN A 235 -16.89 17.02 25.05
N PRO A 236 -16.66 18.29 24.66
CA PRO A 236 -17.25 19.03 23.52
C PRO A 236 -16.46 18.88 22.19
N ASN A 237 -15.38 18.13 22.14
CA ASN A 237 -14.46 18.06 20.99
C ASN A 237 -14.87 17.04 19.91
N LYS A 238 -16.13 16.61 19.89
CA LYS A 238 -16.64 15.66 18.91
C LYS A 238 -16.38 16.13 17.47
N GLY A 239 -15.80 15.28 16.65
CA GLY A 239 -15.51 15.58 15.24
C GLY A 239 -14.26 16.47 15.04
N CYS A 240 -13.44 16.70 16.10
CA CYS A 240 -12.26 17.54 15.99
C CYS A 240 -11.16 16.89 15.14
N PHE A 241 -10.88 15.62 15.37
CA PHE A 241 -9.89 14.84 14.62
C PHE A 241 -10.27 14.76 13.13
N GLU A 242 -11.49 14.31 12.83
CA GLU A 242 -11.98 14.18 11.46
C GLU A 242 -11.90 15.52 10.71
N ARG A 243 -12.32 16.60 11.34
CA ARG A 243 -12.29 17.95 10.73
C ARG A 243 -10.87 18.40 10.41
N LEU A 244 -9.91 18.23 11.33
CA LEU A 244 -8.50 18.60 11.12
C LEU A 244 -7.88 17.75 10.02
N LEU A 245 -8.10 16.44 10.06
CA LEU A 245 -7.63 15.50 9.05
C LEU A 245 -8.16 15.86 7.65
N VAL A 246 -9.47 16.10 7.52
CA VAL A 246 -10.09 16.49 6.25
C VAL A 246 -9.58 17.85 5.77
N THR A 247 -9.37 18.81 6.67
CA THR A 247 -8.82 20.13 6.33
C THR A 247 -7.42 20.01 5.72
N LEU A 248 -6.55 19.24 6.37
CA LEU A 248 -5.21 18.96 5.84
C LEU A 248 -5.31 18.19 4.51
N ALA A 249 -6.10 17.12 4.45
CA ALA A 249 -6.21 16.32 3.24
C ALA A 249 -6.75 17.08 2.02
N GLN A 250 -7.58 18.11 2.23
CA GLN A 250 -8.09 18.94 1.15
C GLN A 250 -7.12 20.02 0.66
N LYS A 251 -6.25 20.50 1.52
CA LYS A 251 -5.48 21.72 1.25
C LYS A 251 -3.97 21.52 1.25
N SER A 252 -3.42 20.53 1.93
CA SER A 252 -2.01 20.50 2.28
C SER A 252 -1.07 20.05 1.14
N ARG A 253 -1.57 19.51 0.02
CA ARG A 253 -0.75 19.09 -1.12
C ARG A 253 0.18 20.19 -1.61
N ALA A 254 -0.37 21.36 -1.91
CA ALA A 254 0.42 22.48 -2.43
C ALA A 254 1.42 23.04 -1.42
N ALA A 255 1.21 22.80 -0.12
CA ALA A 255 2.14 23.13 0.96
C ALA A 255 3.20 22.06 1.24
N GLY A 256 3.19 20.91 0.49
CA GLY A 256 4.16 19.83 0.65
C GLY A 256 3.95 18.99 1.91
N ILE A 257 2.69 18.81 2.34
CA ILE A 257 2.32 17.98 3.48
C ILE A 257 1.52 16.78 2.96
N TYR A 258 1.98 15.57 3.24
CA TYR A 258 1.46 14.32 2.73
C TYR A 258 1.01 13.43 3.88
N ILE A 259 -0.13 12.75 3.73
CA ILE A 259 -0.73 11.94 4.79
C ILE A 259 -0.82 10.49 4.35
N VAL A 260 -0.28 9.59 5.15
CA VAL A 260 -0.48 8.16 5.03
C VAL A 260 -1.37 7.71 6.18
N LEU A 261 -2.57 7.27 5.85
CA LEU A 261 -3.58 6.87 6.81
C LEU A 261 -3.73 5.36 6.80
N ALA A 262 -3.55 4.69 7.93
CA ALA A 262 -3.70 3.26 7.97
C ALA A 262 -4.84 2.78 8.89
N THR A 263 -5.40 1.60 8.56
CA THR A 263 -6.41 0.94 9.39
C THR A 263 -6.42 -0.58 9.21
N GLN A 264 -6.65 -1.30 10.31
CA GLN A 264 -6.95 -2.73 10.31
C GLN A 264 -8.46 -3.00 10.22
N ARG A 265 -9.29 -1.95 10.34
CA ARG A 265 -10.75 -2.04 10.34
C ARG A 265 -11.34 -1.23 9.18
N PRO A 266 -11.31 -1.77 7.94
CA PRO A 266 -11.82 -1.07 6.77
C PRO A 266 -13.36 -1.11 6.74
N SER A 267 -14.00 -0.40 7.66
CA SER A 267 -15.46 -0.27 7.70
C SER A 267 -15.92 1.09 7.15
N VAL A 268 -17.15 1.18 6.73
CA VAL A 268 -17.75 2.44 6.22
C VAL A 268 -17.76 3.53 7.30
N ASP A 269 -17.91 3.15 8.57
CA ASP A 269 -17.90 4.09 9.70
C ASP A 269 -16.51 4.71 9.94
N VAL A 270 -15.45 3.98 9.64
CA VAL A 270 -14.06 4.44 9.74
C VAL A 270 -13.65 5.19 8.47
N LEU A 271 -13.87 4.57 7.32
CA LEU A 271 -13.52 5.12 6.01
C LEU A 271 -14.74 5.81 5.38
N LYS A 272 -15.19 6.89 6.02
CA LYS A 272 -16.31 7.70 5.53
C LYS A 272 -16.03 8.24 4.13
N GLY A 273 -17.08 8.57 3.39
CA GLY A 273 -16.97 9.11 2.04
C GLY A 273 -16.08 10.36 1.95
N THR A 274 -16.13 11.23 2.98
CA THR A 274 -15.26 12.41 3.11
C THR A 274 -13.78 12.08 3.19
N ILE A 275 -13.40 11.02 3.89
CA ILE A 275 -12.02 10.53 3.96
C ILE A 275 -11.64 9.90 2.63
N LYS A 276 -12.45 8.96 2.12
CA LYS A 276 -12.15 8.27 0.85
C LYS A 276 -11.98 9.21 -0.34
N ALA A 277 -12.76 10.29 -0.40
CA ALA A 277 -12.67 11.27 -1.47
C ALA A 277 -11.32 12.01 -1.51
N ASN A 278 -10.65 12.15 -0.35
CA ASN A 278 -9.36 12.84 -0.25
C ASN A 278 -8.15 11.89 -0.30
N PHE A 279 -8.37 10.58 -0.12
CA PHE A 279 -7.33 9.55 -0.15
C PHE A 279 -7.51 8.70 -1.42
N ALA A 280 -7.07 9.26 -2.56
CA ALA A 280 -7.26 8.65 -3.87
C ALA A 280 -6.31 7.48 -4.12
N ALA A 281 -5.09 7.53 -3.58
CA ALA A 281 -4.17 6.39 -3.62
C ALA A 281 -4.50 5.41 -2.49
N ARG A 282 -4.61 4.14 -2.82
CA ARG A 282 -5.04 3.10 -1.88
C ARG A 282 -4.15 1.88 -2.00
N ILE A 283 -3.61 1.45 -0.89
CA ILE A 283 -2.87 0.21 -0.76
C ILE A 283 -3.72 -0.75 0.06
N ALA A 284 -4.25 -1.77 -0.58
CA ALA A 284 -4.98 -2.83 0.10
C ALA A 284 -4.05 -4.01 0.35
N CYS A 285 -3.76 -4.30 1.60
CA CYS A 285 -3.23 -5.58 2.04
C CYS A 285 -4.39 -6.58 2.19
N ARG A 286 -4.10 -7.85 2.48
CA ARG A 286 -5.12 -8.89 2.63
C ARG A 286 -6.20 -8.50 3.62
N VAL A 287 -7.46 -8.71 3.22
CA VAL A 287 -8.66 -8.59 4.06
C VAL A 287 -9.43 -9.89 4.15
N SER A 288 -10.39 -9.96 5.07
CA SER A 288 -11.17 -11.18 5.31
C SER A 288 -12.34 -11.39 4.34
N SER A 289 -12.84 -10.33 3.72
CA SER A 289 -14.03 -10.41 2.87
C SER A 289 -13.95 -9.49 1.65
N ALA A 290 -14.72 -9.85 0.61
CA ALA A 290 -14.90 -9.00 -0.57
C ALA A 290 -15.63 -7.68 -0.23
N ILE A 291 -16.37 -7.62 0.89
CA ILE A 291 -17.00 -6.38 1.36
C ILE A 291 -15.91 -5.42 1.84
N ASP A 292 -14.97 -5.89 2.65
CA ASP A 292 -13.85 -5.07 3.13
C ASP A 292 -13.00 -4.58 1.95
N SER A 293 -12.74 -5.45 0.96
CA SER A 293 -12.06 -5.07 -0.26
C SER A 293 -12.77 -3.92 -0.99
N LYS A 294 -14.11 -4.00 -1.13
CA LYS A 294 -14.89 -2.94 -1.75
C LYS A 294 -14.89 -1.65 -0.93
N VAL A 295 -14.81 -1.73 0.40
CA VAL A 295 -14.68 -0.51 1.22
C VAL A 295 -13.35 0.19 0.94
N ILE A 296 -12.26 -0.54 0.70
CA ILE A 296 -10.94 0.03 0.42
C ILE A 296 -10.81 0.46 -1.04
N LEU A 297 -11.00 -0.48 -1.98
CA LEU A 297 -10.66 -0.35 -3.39
C LEU A 297 -11.85 0.00 -4.31
N ASP A 298 -13.08 0.09 -3.78
CA ASP A 298 -14.33 0.15 -4.53
C ASP A 298 -14.57 -1.09 -5.43
N ARG A 299 -13.72 -2.11 -5.30
CA ARG A 299 -13.77 -3.40 -6.02
C ARG A 299 -13.31 -4.57 -5.12
N SER A 300 -13.65 -5.80 -5.50
CA SER A 300 -13.12 -7.01 -4.88
C SER A 300 -11.71 -7.29 -5.38
N GLY A 301 -10.96 -8.13 -4.64
CA GLY A 301 -9.60 -8.58 -4.98
C GLY A 301 -8.67 -8.69 -3.78
N ALA A 302 -8.76 -7.78 -2.80
CA ALA A 302 -7.90 -7.81 -1.63
C ALA A 302 -8.16 -9.02 -0.70
N GLU A 303 -9.34 -9.61 -0.74
CA GLU A 303 -9.66 -10.87 -0.05
C GLU A 303 -8.89 -12.08 -0.59
N SER A 304 -8.41 -11.99 -1.84
CA SER A 304 -7.66 -13.05 -2.51
C SER A 304 -6.15 -12.96 -2.32
N LEU A 305 -5.67 -11.90 -1.66
CA LEU A 305 -4.25 -11.71 -1.38
C LEU A 305 -3.72 -12.75 -0.39
N LEU A 306 -2.42 -13.04 -0.47
CA LEU A 306 -1.77 -14.06 0.34
C LEU A 306 -1.53 -13.60 1.79
N GLY A 307 -1.49 -12.28 2.03
CA GLY A 307 -1.01 -11.68 3.28
C GLY A 307 0.51 -11.54 3.30
N ARG A 308 1.07 -11.17 4.45
CA ARG A 308 2.53 -11.00 4.63
C ARG A 308 3.17 -10.03 3.61
N GLY A 309 2.46 -8.93 3.32
CA GLY A 309 2.93 -7.90 2.40
C GLY A 309 2.51 -8.07 0.93
N ASP A 310 1.75 -9.12 0.59
CA ASP A 310 1.08 -9.18 -0.71
C ASP A 310 -0.05 -8.14 -0.73
N ALA A 311 0.03 -7.18 -1.62
CA ALA A 311 -0.81 -5.99 -1.62
C ALA A 311 -1.23 -5.57 -3.04
N ILE A 312 -2.26 -4.73 -3.11
CA ILE A 312 -2.74 -4.07 -4.33
C ILE A 312 -2.61 -2.57 -4.13
N LEU A 313 -1.92 -1.89 -5.03
CA LEU A 313 -1.92 -0.44 -5.17
C LEU A 313 -2.94 -0.04 -6.22
N ASP A 314 -3.86 0.84 -5.87
CA ASP A 314 -4.81 1.48 -6.79
C ASP A 314 -4.69 3.00 -6.66
N SER A 315 -4.36 3.67 -7.76
CA SER A 315 -4.16 5.12 -7.80
C SER A 315 -4.34 5.64 -9.23
N SER A 316 -4.32 6.95 -9.41
CA SER A 316 -4.45 7.56 -10.75
C SER A 316 -3.32 7.20 -11.73
N THR A 317 -2.16 6.76 -11.22
CA THR A 317 -0.99 6.36 -12.05
C THR A 317 -0.76 4.85 -12.07
N HIS A 318 -1.38 4.11 -11.15
CA HIS A 318 -1.19 2.67 -10.98
C HIS A 318 -2.56 2.00 -10.78
N GLU A 319 -3.21 1.60 -11.84
CA GLU A 319 -4.51 0.94 -11.75
C GLU A 319 -4.34 -0.52 -11.33
N CYS A 320 -4.73 -0.83 -10.08
CA CYS A 320 -4.74 -2.18 -9.51
C CYS A 320 -3.45 -2.98 -9.69
N VAL A 321 -2.31 -2.36 -9.43
CA VAL A 321 -1.01 -3.04 -9.49
C VAL A 321 -0.86 -3.92 -8.24
N ARG A 322 -0.73 -5.24 -8.44
CA ARG A 322 -0.38 -6.17 -7.36
C ARG A 322 1.13 -6.19 -7.17
N PHE A 323 1.57 -6.18 -5.92
CA PHE A 323 2.98 -6.15 -5.58
C PHE A 323 3.23 -6.81 -4.22
N GLN A 324 4.47 -7.22 -3.99
CA GLN A 324 4.97 -7.64 -2.70
C GLN A 324 5.63 -6.44 -2.03
N VAL A 325 5.12 -6.04 -0.89
CA VAL A 325 5.76 -5.02 -0.03
C VAL A 325 7.13 -5.54 0.39
N ALA A 326 8.16 -4.71 0.26
CA ALA A 326 9.48 -5.02 0.77
C ALA A 326 9.45 -5.10 2.30
N TYR A 327 10.39 -5.80 2.90
CA TYR A 327 10.51 -5.95 4.34
C TYR A 327 11.75 -5.23 4.85
N ILE A 328 11.57 -4.47 5.90
CA ILE A 328 12.64 -3.93 6.74
C ILE A 328 12.24 -4.11 8.19
N SER A 329 13.17 -4.53 9.05
CA SER A 329 12.88 -4.51 10.48
C SER A 329 12.94 -3.06 11.00
N PRO A 330 12.09 -2.67 11.96
CA PRO A 330 12.19 -1.35 12.56
C PRO A 330 13.57 -1.05 13.15
N GLU A 331 14.23 -2.06 13.72
CA GLU A 331 15.57 -1.97 14.30
C GLU A 331 16.65 -1.70 13.23
N ASP A 332 16.59 -2.37 12.07
CA ASP A 332 17.52 -2.12 10.96
C ASP A 332 17.30 -0.74 10.37
N ASN A 333 16.03 -0.33 10.23
CA ASN A 333 15.67 1.00 9.78
C ASN A 333 16.26 2.11 10.66
N CYS A 334 16.32 1.86 11.99
CA CYS A 334 16.93 2.79 12.95
C CYS A 334 18.46 2.81 12.93
N ARG A 335 19.13 1.73 12.55
CA ARG A 335 20.61 1.63 12.52
C ARG A 335 21.21 2.39 11.36
N GLU A 336 20.62 2.30 10.18
CA GLU A 336 21.16 2.94 8.97
C GLU A 336 21.15 4.47 9.01
N SER A 337 20.25 5.08 9.77
CA SER A 337 20.18 6.53 9.92
C SER A 337 21.18 7.10 10.93
N MET A 338 21.97 6.26 11.62
CA MET A 338 23.01 6.67 12.56
C MET A 338 24.43 6.59 11.97
N CYS A 339 24.57 6.09 10.74
CA CYS A 339 25.81 6.05 9.98
C CYS A 339 25.85 7.13 8.92
#